data_11bf190ccc1cdf9b4825e236237fd02c
#
_entry.id   11bf190ccc1cdf9b4825e236237fd02c
#
_cell.length_a   1.000
_cell.length_b   1.000
_cell.length_c   1.000
_cell.angle_alpha   90.00
_cell.angle_beta   90.00
_cell.angle_gamma   90.00
#
_symmetry.space_group_name_H-M   'P 1'
#
loop_
_entity.id
_entity.type
_entity.pdbx_description
1 polymer ?
#
loop_
_entity_poly.entity_id
_entity_poly.type
_entity_poly.pdbx_seq_one_letter_code
_entity_poly.pdbx_strand_id
1 'polypeptide(L)'
;MSRTTVNQGTASLRQRQKARTRQELLEAALDTFSRVGFGLATVEAIAGRAGASKGTVYAHFPDGRDGLFRELYEDLSNRTVERAQQLHQEADGLLSQIRALAQALLEVSSEPKVGLFFSIQGPALSQALEPVTGRASGAFAAMLRQDLESAAEQGALSTAADPEIVSVMLVGAMRAAGIVVAEQPDRIGELTDAIEDLARGLIKA
;
A
#
# COMPACT_ATOMS: atom_id res chain seq x y z
N MET A 1 -5.89 44.97 23.42
CA MET A 1 -5.07 44.14 22.52
C MET A 1 -4.69 42.86 23.25
N SER A 2 -5.52 41.84 23.16
CA SER A 2 -5.27 40.54 23.83
C SER A 2 -4.63 39.58 22.80
N ARG A 3 -3.39 39.19 23.07
CA ARG A 3 -2.68 38.16 22.29
C ARG A 3 -3.22 36.78 22.73
N THR A 4 -4.02 36.16 21.88
CA THR A 4 -4.37 34.75 22.02
C THR A 4 -3.17 33.91 21.58
N THR A 5 -2.43 33.40 22.56
CA THR A 5 -1.34 32.43 22.32
C THR A 5 -2.00 31.10 22.00
N VAL A 6 -1.96 30.68 20.74
CA VAL A 6 -2.35 29.32 20.33
C VAL A 6 -1.30 28.36 20.90
N ASN A 7 -1.68 27.68 21.99
CA ASN A 7 -0.90 26.61 22.59
C ASN A 7 -0.92 25.39 21.65
N GLN A 8 0.11 25.25 20.80
CA GLN A 8 0.36 24.01 20.07
C GLN A 8 0.80 22.95 21.07
N GLY A 9 -0.17 22.15 21.52
CA GLY A 9 0.00 21.14 22.55
C GLY A 9 1.04 20.08 22.15
N THR A 10 2.23 20.19 22.72
CA THR A 10 3.23 19.11 22.73
C THR A 10 2.60 17.90 23.40
N ALA A 11 2.49 16.78 22.65
CA ALA A 11 1.98 15.52 23.18
C ALA A 11 2.66 15.19 24.51
N SER A 12 1.89 14.80 25.53
CA SER A 12 2.40 14.48 26.86
C SER A 12 3.41 13.31 26.75
N LEU A 13 4.35 13.23 27.70
CA LEU A 13 5.33 12.12 27.76
C LEU A 13 4.62 10.76 27.67
N ARG A 14 3.47 10.63 28.34
CA ARG A 14 2.65 9.41 28.31
C ARG A 14 2.09 9.10 26.91
N GLN A 15 1.66 10.13 26.17
CA GLN A 15 1.18 9.96 24.80
C GLN A 15 2.32 9.56 23.86
N ARG A 16 3.48 10.19 24.00
CA ARG A 16 4.68 9.82 23.21
C ARG A 16 5.12 8.39 23.50
N GLN A 17 5.14 7.97 24.76
CA GLN A 17 5.46 6.59 25.12
C GLN A 17 4.44 5.60 24.56
N LYS A 18 3.14 5.92 24.63
CA LYS A 18 2.08 5.08 24.05
C LYS A 18 2.24 4.93 22.54
N ALA A 19 2.51 6.03 21.82
CA ALA A 19 2.74 6.00 20.37
C ALA A 19 3.99 5.19 20.02
N ARG A 20 5.08 5.34 20.77
CA ARG A 20 6.30 4.57 20.57
C ARG A 20 6.08 3.06 20.76
N THR A 21 5.42 2.65 21.85
CA THR A 21 5.10 1.23 22.09
C THR A 21 4.22 0.66 20.98
N ARG A 22 3.25 1.45 20.49
CA ARG A 22 2.40 1.04 19.37
C ARG A 22 3.21 0.79 18.12
N GLN A 23 4.15 1.66 17.79
CA GLN A 23 5.03 1.53 16.64
C GLN A 23 5.94 0.29 16.76
N GLU A 24 6.55 0.07 17.94
CA GLU A 24 7.38 -1.11 18.23
C GLU A 24 6.57 -2.42 18.04
N LEU A 25 5.29 -2.43 18.42
CA LEU A 25 4.39 -3.57 18.20
C LEU A 25 4.07 -3.80 16.71
N LEU A 26 3.84 -2.74 15.93
CA LEU A 26 3.60 -2.84 14.48
C LEU A 26 4.85 -3.33 13.74
N GLU A 27 6.04 -2.85 14.08
CA GLU A 27 7.30 -3.32 13.49
C GLU A 27 7.55 -4.81 13.79
N ALA A 28 7.32 -5.22 15.05
CA ALA A 28 7.41 -6.62 15.43
C ALA A 28 6.37 -7.51 14.73
N ALA A 29 5.16 -6.98 14.52
CA ALA A 29 4.10 -7.66 13.79
C ALA A 29 4.45 -7.82 12.30
N LEU A 30 4.92 -6.76 11.64
CA LEU A 30 5.38 -6.82 10.24
C LEU A 30 6.48 -7.86 10.06
N ASP A 31 7.49 -7.85 10.95
CA ASP A 31 8.57 -8.84 10.90
C ASP A 31 8.06 -10.27 11.15
N THR A 32 7.08 -10.45 12.02
CA THR A 32 6.50 -11.78 12.28
C THR A 32 5.68 -12.25 11.09
N PHE A 33 4.76 -11.43 10.58
CA PHE A 33 3.91 -11.78 9.45
C PHE A 33 4.73 -12.07 8.18
N SER A 34 5.73 -11.26 7.87
CA SER A 34 6.59 -11.46 6.69
C SER A 34 7.37 -12.79 6.76
N ARG A 35 7.69 -13.30 7.95
CA ARG A 35 8.48 -14.53 8.13
C ARG A 35 7.66 -15.80 8.14
N VAL A 36 6.51 -15.80 8.82
CA VAL A 36 5.73 -17.01 9.06
C VAL A 36 4.32 -16.96 8.47
N GLY A 37 3.95 -15.87 7.82
CA GLY A 37 2.62 -15.66 7.29
C GLY A 37 1.57 -15.36 8.37
N PHE A 38 0.35 -15.04 7.94
CA PHE A 38 -0.76 -14.71 8.84
C PHE A 38 -1.17 -15.87 9.73
N GLY A 39 -1.27 -17.09 9.17
CA GLY A 39 -1.82 -18.25 9.85
C GLY A 39 -0.98 -18.74 11.05
N LEU A 40 0.34 -18.60 10.97
CA LEU A 40 1.27 -19.06 12.01
C LEU A 40 1.71 -17.95 12.96
N ALA A 41 1.42 -16.69 12.65
CA ALA A 41 1.72 -15.58 13.55
C ALA A 41 0.83 -15.62 14.79
N THR A 42 1.44 -15.46 15.97
CA THR A 42 0.73 -15.42 17.26
C THR A 42 1.00 -14.11 17.99
N VAL A 43 0.04 -13.70 18.84
CA VAL A 43 0.21 -12.51 19.71
C VAL A 43 1.42 -12.68 20.61
N GLU A 44 1.70 -13.90 21.07
CA GLU A 44 2.85 -14.23 21.90
C GLU A 44 4.17 -14.00 21.19
N ALA A 45 4.28 -14.44 19.93
CA ALA A 45 5.49 -14.25 19.13
C ALA A 45 5.74 -12.76 18.84
N ILE A 46 4.68 -12.01 18.53
CA ILE A 46 4.76 -10.56 18.28
C ILE A 46 5.16 -9.81 19.56
N ALA A 47 4.50 -10.10 20.69
CA ALA A 47 4.81 -9.51 21.98
C ALA A 47 6.27 -9.78 22.39
N GLY A 48 6.72 -11.03 22.30
CA GLY A 48 8.08 -11.42 22.61
C GLY A 48 9.13 -10.68 21.74
N ARG A 49 8.84 -10.51 20.46
CA ARG A 49 9.72 -9.78 19.53
C ARG A 49 9.76 -8.28 19.82
N ALA A 50 8.65 -7.69 20.25
CA ALA A 50 8.58 -6.29 20.66
C ALA A 50 9.13 -6.03 22.08
N GLY A 51 9.55 -7.07 22.82
CA GLY A 51 9.91 -6.93 24.24
C GLY A 51 8.73 -6.51 25.14
N ALA A 52 7.50 -6.85 24.75
CA ALA A 52 6.28 -6.47 25.41
C ALA A 52 5.53 -7.69 26.01
N SER A 53 4.53 -7.44 26.86
CA SER A 53 3.62 -8.48 27.32
C SER A 53 2.44 -8.65 26.37
N LYS A 54 1.77 -9.82 26.40
CA LYS A 54 0.48 -10.02 25.71
C LYS A 54 -0.55 -8.95 26.11
N GLY A 55 -0.62 -8.64 27.40
CA GLY A 55 -1.51 -7.59 27.92
C GLY A 55 -1.25 -6.24 27.28
N THR A 56 0.02 -5.92 27.02
CA THR A 56 0.40 -4.70 26.28
C THR A 56 -0.11 -4.73 24.83
N VAL A 57 -0.01 -5.87 24.15
CA VAL A 57 -0.56 -6.00 22.78
C VAL A 57 -2.07 -5.74 22.79
N TYR A 58 -2.83 -6.43 23.64
CA TYR A 58 -4.29 -6.26 23.69
C TYR A 58 -4.73 -4.86 24.18
N ALA A 59 -3.92 -4.18 24.98
CA ALA A 59 -4.18 -2.79 25.38
C ALA A 59 -4.06 -1.79 24.20
N HIS A 60 -3.24 -2.10 23.21
CA HIS A 60 -3.05 -1.29 22.01
C HIS A 60 -3.90 -1.78 20.81
N PHE A 61 -4.11 -3.08 20.71
CA PHE A 61 -4.81 -3.78 19.64
C PHE A 61 -5.78 -4.80 20.24
N PRO A 62 -7.00 -4.37 20.58
CA PRO A 62 -8.00 -5.26 21.22
C PRO A 62 -8.30 -6.52 20.40
N ASP A 63 -8.27 -6.42 19.06
CA ASP A 63 -8.46 -7.55 18.14
C ASP A 63 -7.19 -8.40 18.00
N GLY A 64 -6.15 -8.13 18.78
CA GLY A 64 -4.90 -8.87 18.80
C GLY A 64 -4.21 -8.93 17.44
N ARG A 65 -3.95 -10.15 16.95
CA ARG A 65 -3.27 -10.41 15.68
C ARG A 65 -4.00 -9.79 14.48
N ASP A 66 -5.31 -9.90 14.43
CA ASP A 66 -6.13 -9.44 13.31
C ASP A 66 -6.15 -7.91 13.24
N GLY A 67 -6.22 -7.25 14.41
CA GLY A 67 -6.09 -5.79 14.50
C GLY A 67 -4.72 -5.27 14.08
N LEU A 68 -3.64 -5.95 14.49
CA LEU A 68 -2.27 -5.63 14.07
C LEU A 68 -2.10 -5.76 12.55
N PHE A 69 -2.60 -6.86 11.97
CA PHE A 69 -2.50 -7.09 10.53
C PHE A 69 -3.28 -6.05 9.74
N ARG A 70 -4.50 -5.74 10.17
CA ARG A 70 -5.37 -4.75 9.51
C ARG A 70 -4.74 -3.37 9.52
N GLU A 71 -4.20 -2.93 10.64
CA GLU A 71 -3.56 -1.61 10.74
C GLU A 71 -2.29 -1.52 9.89
N LEU A 72 -1.46 -2.57 9.89
CA LEU A 72 -0.31 -2.63 8.98
C LEU A 72 -0.72 -2.55 7.52
N TYR A 73 -1.78 -3.27 7.14
CA TYR A 73 -2.28 -3.25 5.77
C TYR A 73 -2.79 -1.86 5.38
N GLU A 74 -3.51 -1.17 6.28
CA GLU A 74 -3.98 0.20 6.06
C GLU A 74 -2.82 1.19 5.93
N ASP A 75 -1.87 1.14 6.86
CA ASP A 75 -0.71 2.04 6.88
C ASP A 75 0.15 1.91 5.62
N LEU A 76 0.50 0.68 5.26
CA LEU A 76 1.28 0.39 4.06
C LEU A 76 0.52 0.74 2.77
N SER A 77 -0.80 0.50 2.73
CA SER A 77 -1.66 0.89 1.62
C SER A 77 -1.71 2.41 1.47
N ASN A 78 -1.85 3.15 2.56
CA ASN A 78 -1.87 4.62 2.54
C ASN A 78 -0.53 5.17 2.05
N ARG A 79 0.61 4.67 2.56
CA ARG A 79 1.95 5.04 2.06
C ARG A 79 2.08 4.84 0.56
N THR A 80 1.58 3.71 0.05
CA THR A 80 1.62 3.42 -1.39
C THR A 80 0.79 4.41 -2.19
N VAL A 81 -0.42 4.73 -1.72
CA VAL A 81 -1.30 5.72 -2.38
C VAL A 81 -0.71 7.12 -2.33
N GLU A 82 -0.16 7.56 -1.19
CA GLU A 82 0.49 8.86 -1.05
C GLU A 82 1.68 8.99 -2.00
N ARG A 83 2.52 7.95 -2.09
CA ARG A 83 3.65 7.91 -3.03
C ARG A 83 3.18 7.96 -4.48
N ALA A 84 2.13 7.20 -4.80
CA ALA A 84 1.51 7.21 -6.12
C ALA A 84 1.01 8.60 -6.52
N GLN A 85 0.30 9.28 -5.62
CA GLN A 85 -0.20 10.64 -5.85
C GLN A 85 0.94 11.64 -6.10
N GLN A 86 2.04 11.55 -5.34
CA GLN A 86 3.19 12.42 -5.53
C GLN A 86 3.80 12.25 -6.93
N LEU A 87 4.14 11.02 -7.31
CA LEU A 87 4.75 10.73 -8.61
C LEU A 87 3.79 11.03 -9.77
N HIS A 88 2.50 10.76 -9.60
CA HIS A 88 1.49 11.03 -10.61
C HIS A 88 1.32 12.52 -10.88
N GLN A 89 1.37 13.38 -9.85
CA GLN A 89 1.29 14.84 -10.01
C GLN A 89 2.49 15.44 -10.75
N GLU A 90 3.64 14.77 -10.70
CA GLU A 90 4.87 15.20 -11.39
C GLU A 90 4.94 14.66 -12.83
N ALA A 91 4.06 13.71 -13.18
CA ALA A 91 4.05 13.04 -14.48
C ALA A 91 3.20 13.80 -15.50
N ASP A 92 3.69 13.93 -16.74
CA ASP A 92 2.97 14.58 -17.84
C ASP A 92 2.59 13.54 -18.91
N GLY A 93 1.30 13.45 -19.19
CA GLY A 93 0.71 12.55 -20.17
C GLY A 93 0.47 11.11 -19.66
N LEU A 94 -0.44 10.42 -20.32
CA LEU A 94 -1.02 9.14 -19.88
C LEU A 94 0.03 8.07 -19.56
N LEU A 95 1.03 7.88 -20.44
CA LEU A 95 2.06 6.83 -20.21
C LEU A 95 2.91 7.14 -18.99
N SER A 96 3.33 8.39 -18.81
CA SER A 96 4.13 8.81 -17.66
C SER A 96 3.32 8.68 -16.35
N GLN A 97 2.03 8.97 -16.39
CA GLN A 97 1.12 8.81 -15.26
C GLN A 97 0.95 7.33 -14.88
N ILE A 98 0.71 6.46 -15.86
CA ILE A 98 0.63 5.00 -15.63
C ILE A 98 1.96 4.48 -15.06
N ARG A 99 3.10 4.91 -15.64
CA ARG A 99 4.44 4.57 -15.15
C ARG A 99 4.64 5.00 -13.69
N ALA A 100 4.24 6.22 -13.34
CA ALA A 100 4.35 6.76 -11.99
C ALA A 100 3.60 5.93 -10.96
N LEU A 101 2.38 5.49 -11.29
CA LEU A 101 1.58 4.62 -10.43
C LEU A 101 2.23 3.25 -10.26
N ALA A 102 2.70 2.65 -11.36
CA ALA A 102 3.43 1.38 -11.33
C ALA A 102 4.69 1.50 -10.46
N GLN A 103 5.49 2.53 -10.67
CA GLN A 103 6.71 2.78 -9.89
C GLN A 103 6.42 2.89 -8.40
N ALA A 104 5.40 3.66 -7.98
CA ALA A 104 5.03 3.82 -6.58
C ALA A 104 4.70 2.49 -5.90
N LEU A 105 3.92 1.64 -6.57
CA LEU A 105 3.56 0.33 -6.05
C LEU A 105 4.77 -0.59 -5.96
N LEU A 106 5.63 -0.61 -6.99
CA LEU A 106 6.80 -1.48 -7.04
C LEU A 106 7.89 -1.02 -6.06
N GLU A 107 8.11 0.30 -5.86
CA GLU A 107 9.01 0.83 -4.83
C GLU A 107 8.65 0.31 -3.44
N VAL A 108 7.37 0.41 -3.04
CA VAL A 108 6.91 -0.08 -1.74
C VAL A 108 6.97 -1.61 -1.65
N SER A 109 6.62 -2.31 -2.72
CA SER A 109 6.68 -3.78 -2.77
C SER A 109 8.12 -4.32 -2.77
N SER A 110 9.11 -3.54 -3.19
CA SER A 110 10.52 -3.93 -3.16
C SER A 110 11.14 -3.90 -1.76
N GLU A 111 10.50 -3.25 -0.78
CA GLU A 111 10.90 -3.33 0.62
C GLU A 111 10.72 -4.78 1.11
N PRO A 112 11.77 -5.53 1.51
CA PRO A 112 11.69 -6.99 1.65
C PRO A 112 10.57 -7.48 2.57
N LYS A 113 10.34 -6.81 3.71
CA LYS A 113 9.28 -7.19 4.64
C LYS A 113 7.88 -6.80 4.13
N VAL A 114 7.77 -5.68 3.44
CA VAL A 114 6.51 -5.16 2.92
C VAL A 114 6.02 -6.00 1.75
N GLY A 115 6.89 -6.31 0.80
CA GLY A 115 6.55 -7.16 -0.33
C GLY A 115 6.10 -8.56 0.12
N LEU A 116 6.83 -9.19 1.04
CA LEU A 116 6.43 -10.46 1.64
C LEU A 116 5.09 -10.35 2.40
N PHE A 117 4.86 -9.25 3.10
CA PHE A 117 3.59 -9.00 3.80
C PHE A 117 2.41 -8.92 2.82
N PHE A 118 2.53 -8.19 1.71
CA PHE A 118 1.49 -8.09 0.69
C PHE A 118 1.30 -9.37 -0.13
N SER A 119 2.30 -10.27 -0.18
CA SER A 119 2.17 -11.57 -0.83
C SER A 119 1.40 -12.61 -0.03
N ILE A 120 1.11 -12.34 1.26
CA ILE A 120 0.34 -13.24 2.12
C ILE A 120 -1.08 -13.40 1.58
N GLN A 121 -1.51 -14.63 1.38
CA GLN A 121 -2.84 -14.97 0.88
C GLN A 121 -3.50 -16.05 1.75
N GLY A 122 -4.81 -16.15 1.67
CA GLY A 122 -5.55 -17.22 2.33
C GLY A 122 -6.95 -16.79 2.81
N PRO A 123 -7.89 -17.75 3.01
CA PRO A 123 -9.27 -17.47 3.41
C PRO A 123 -9.40 -16.73 4.75
N ALA A 124 -8.58 -17.11 5.73
CA ALA A 124 -8.57 -16.47 7.06
C ALA A 124 -8.15 -14.99 6.97
N LEU A 125 -7.24 -14.67 6.04
CA LEU A 125 -6.80 -13.31 5.80
C LEU A 125 -7.89 -12.47 5.14
N SER A 126 -8.61 -13.03 4.18
CA SER A 126 -9.72 -12.32 3.51
C SER A 126 -10.75 -11.83 4.51
N GLN A 127 -11.11 -12.65 5.50
CA GLN A 127 -12.04 -12.27 6.55
C GLN A 127 -11.45 -11.17 7.47
N ALA A 128 -10.19 -11.26 7.86
CA ALA A 128 -9.53 -10.26 8.71
C ALA A 128 -9.40 -8.90 8.03
N LEU A 129 -9.25 -8.88 6.70
CA LEU A 129 -9.07 -7.69 5.88
C LEU A 129 -10.37 -7.12 5.28
N GLU A 130 -11.51 -7.80 5.40
CA GLU A 130 -12.76 -7.38 4.78
C GLU A 130 -13.04 -5.85 4.89
N PRO A 131 -12.81 -5.19 6.03
CA PRO A 131 -13.04 -3.75 6.17
C PRO A 131 -12.07 -2.86 5.40
N VAL A 132 -10.88 -3.36 4.98
CA VAL A 132 -9.80 -2.57 4.38
C VAL A 132 -9.35 -3.07 3.00
N THR A 133 -9.83 -4.25 2.59
CA THR A 133 -9.48 -4.87 1.30
C THR A 133 -9.91 -3.98 0.14
N GLY A 134 -9.01 -3.80 -0.83
CA GLY A 134 -9.29 -3.10 -2.07
C GLY A 134 -9.16 -1.58 -2.02
N ARG A 135 -8.94 -0.96 -0.85
CA ARG A 135 -8.82 0.51 -0.74
C ARG A 135 -7.71 1.09 -1.61
N ALA A 136 -6.50 0.56 -1.51
CA ALA A 136 -5.39 1.01 -2.35
C ALA A 136 -5.63 0.70 -3.83
N SER A 137 -6.06 -0.53 -4.15
CA SER A 137 -6.40 -0.91 -5.53
C SER A 137 -7.52 -0.04 -6.10
N GLY A 138 -8.52 0.30 -5.30
CA GLY A 138 -9.60 1.22 -5.70
C GLY A 138 -9.09 2.64 -5.96
N ALA A 139 -8.16 3.15 -5.14
CA ALA A 139 -7.55 4.47 -5.34
C ALA A 139 -6.71 4.50 -6.63
N PHE A 140 -5.90 3.47 -6.89
CA PHE A 140 -5.15 3.33 -8.14
C PHE A 140 -6.07 3.23 -9.36
N ALA A 141 -7.11 2.38 -9.29
CA ALA A 141 -8.09 2.25 -10.37
C ALA A 141 -8.81 3.58 -10.65
N ALA A 142 -9.13 4.36 -9.62
CA ALA A 142 -9.77 5.67 -9.79
C ALA A 142 -8.85 6.68 -10.50
N MET A 143 -7.56 6.75 -10.13
CA MET A 143 -6.58 7.61 -10.81
C MET A 143 -6.42 7.19 -12.28
N LEU A 144 -6.18 5.90 -12.54
CA LEU A 144 -6.05 5.37 -13.90
C LEU A 144 -7.29 5.60 -14.75
N ARG A 145 -8.47 5.40 -14.17
CA ARG A 145 -9.74 5.64 -14.89
C ARG A 145 -9.86 7.10 -15.30
N GLN A 146 -9.58 8.04 -14.40
CA GLN A 146 -9.63 9.48 -14.70
C GLN A 146 -8.66 9.86 -15.84
N ASP A 147 -7.44 9.32 -15.82
CA ASP A 147 -6.42 9.57 -16.86
C ASP A 147 -6.88 9.00 -18.21
N LEU A 148 -7.43 7.78 -18.22
CA LEU A 148 -7.94 7.11 -19.42
C LEU A 148 -9.18 7.83 -19.99
N GLU A 149 -10.10 8.28 -19.13
CA GLU A 149 -11.28 9.08 -19.55
C GLU A 149 -10.81 10.38 -20.21
N SER A 150 -9.86 11.09 -19.60
CA SER A 150 -9.28 12.32 -20.18
C SER A 150 -8.60 12.06 -21.53
N ALA A 151 -7.83 10.98 -21.64
CA ALA A 151 -7.20 10.61 -22.90
C ALA A 151 -8.22 10.19 -23.99
N ALA A 152 -9.33 9.54 -23.60
CA ALA A 152 -10.43 9.20 -24.50
C ALA A 152 -11.13 10.44 -25.04
N GLU A 153 -11.43 11.42 -24.19
CA GLU A 153 -12.02 12.70 -24.57
C GLU A 153 -11.14 13.47 -25.56
N GLN A 154 -9.81 13.39 -25.40
CA GLN A 154 -8.83 13.97 -26.29
C GLN A 154 -8.64 13.18 -27.59
N GLY A 155 -9.31 12.02 -27.73
CA GLY A 155 -9.17 11.15 -28.87
C GLY A 155 -7.81 10.44 -28.98
N ALA A 156 -7.05 10.40 -27.88
CA ALA A 156 -5.70 9.83 -27.84
C ALA A 156 -5.67 8.30 -27.70
N LEU A 157 -6.79 7.66 -27.28
CA LEU A 157 -6.85 6.21 -27.15
C LEU A 157 -7.00 5.52 -28.50
N SER A 158 -6.27 4.43 -28.74
CA SER A 158 -6.35 3.56 -29.91
C SER A 158 -7.49 2.53 -29.81
N THR A 159 -8.02 2.33 -28.61
CA THR A 159 -9.03 1.33 -28.29
C THR A 159 -10.35 1.98 -27.90
N ALA A 160 -11.47 1.28 -28.17
CA ALA A 160 -12.79 1.61 -27.65
C ALA A 160 -13.09 0.89 -26.32
N ALA A 161 -12.08 0.31 -25.67
CA ALA A 161 -12.25 -0.37 -24.39
C ALA A 161 -12.66 0.60 -23.30
N ASP A 162 -13.54 0.14 -22.41
CA ASP A 162 -14.04 0.91 -21.28
C ASP A 162 -12.88 1.28 -20.33
N PRO A 163 -12.67 2.58 -20.05
CA PRO A 163 -11.65 3.06 -19.09
C PRO A 163 -11.72 2.39 -17.71
N GLU A 164 -12.92 2.08 -17.22
CA GLU A 164 -13.11 1.38 -15.94
C GLU A 164 -12.52 -0.04 -16.02
N ILE A 165 -12.81 -0.80 -17.05
CA ILE A 165 -12.28 -2.16 -17.25
C ILE A 165 -10.77 -2.13 -17.40
N VAL A 166 -10.25 -1.23 -18.24
CA VAL A 166 -8.81 -1.08 -18.47
C VAL A 166 -8.08 -0.71 -17.19
N SER A 167 -8.61 0.20 -16.38
CA SER A 167 -8.00 0.61 -15.11
C SER A 167 -7.85 -0.57 -14.13
N VAL A 168 -8.88 -1.42 -14.01
CA VAL A 168 -8.84 -2.62 -13.17
C VAL A 168 -7.81 -3.63 -13.68
N MET A 169 -7.70 -3.82 -15.00
CA MET A 169 -6.71 -4.71 -15.60
C MET A 169 -5.27 -4.21 -15.36
N LEU A 170 -5.02 -2.91 -15.51
CA LEU A 170 -3.71 -2.30 -15.23
C LEU A 170 -3.32 -2.45 -13.75
N VAL A 171 -4.26 -2.20 -12.82
CA VAL A 171 -4.01 -2.46 -11.39
C VAL A 171 -3.68 -3.93 -11.14
N GLY A 172 -4.36 -4.85 -11.82
CA GLY A 172 -4.05 -6.28 -11.78
C GLY A 172 -2.63 -6.59 -12.22
N ALA A 173 -2.19 -6.01 -13.35
CA ALA A 173 -0.83 -6.15 -13.85
C ALA A 173 0.22 -5.58 -12.88
N MET A 174 -0.02 -4.37 -12.33
CA MET A 174 0.85 -3.74 -11.33
C MET A 174 0.98 -4.61 -10.07
N ARG A 175 -0.11 -5.20 -9.58
CA ARG A 175 -0.09 -6.11 -8.42
C ARG A 175 0.70 -7.39 -8.72
N ALA A 176 0.54 -7.98 -9.90
CA ALA A 176 1.32 -9.14 -10.31
C ALA A 176 2.83 -8.81 -10.35
N ALA A 177 3.20 -7.65 -10.89
CA ALA A 177 4.57 -7.16 -10.88
C ALA A 177 5.08 -6.92 -9.45
N GLY A 178 4.24 -6.40 -8.55
CA GLY A 178 4.57 -6.22 -7.12
C GLY A 178 4.93 -7.52 -6.41
N ILE A 179 4.29 -8.63 -6.74
CA ILE A 179 4.65 -9.96 -6.21
C ILE A 179 6.05 -10.37 -6.70
N VAL A 180 6.34 -10.15 -7.98
CA VAL A 180 7.66 -10.49 -8.54
C VAL A 180 8.77 -9.64 -7.92
N VAL A 181 8.54 -8.34 -7.76
CA VAL A 181 9.54 -7.42 -7.19
C VAL A 181 9.79 -7.68 -5.71
N ALA A 182 8.82 -8.21 -4.98
CA ALA A 182 9.00 -8.62 -3.58
C ALA A 182 10.08 -9.71 -3.42
N GLU A 183 10.23 -10.58 -4.40
CA GLU A 183 11.22 -11.65 -4.43
C GLU A 183 12.50 -11.23 -5.17
N GLN A 184 12.40 -10.31 -6.13
CA GLN A 184 13.47 -9.86 -7.03
C GLN A 184 13.48 -8.33 -7.13
N PRO A 185 13.95 -7.60 -6.08
CA PRO A 185 13.86 -6.13 -6.01
C PRO A 185 14.64 -5.39 -7.10
N ASP A 186 15.68 -6.00 -7.63
CA ASP A 186 16.51 -5.46 -8.73
C ASP A 186 15.76 -5.37 -10.07
N ARG A 187 14.62 -6.06 -10.22
CA ARG A 187 13.79 -6.02 -11.42
C ARG A 187 12.77 -4.89 -11.48
N ILE A 188 12.77 -3.97 -10.52
CA ILE A 188 11.79 -2.87 -10.46
C ILE A 188 11.74 -2.06 -11.76
N GLY A 189 12.90 -1.73 -12.35
CA GLY A 189 12.97 -0.98 -13.61
C GLY A 189 12.37 -1.75 -14.77
N GLU A 190 12.77 -3.02 -14.96
CA GLU A 190 12.25 -3.91 -16.01
C GLU A 190 10.72 -4.07 -15.93
N LEU A 191 10.19 -4.26 -14.72
CA LEU A 191 8.75 -4.44 -14.52
C LEU A 191 7.96 -3.14 -14.72
N THR A 192 8.53 -2.01 -14.35
CA THR A 192 7.93 -0.70 -14.60
C THR A 192 7.87 -0.41 -16.12
N ASP A 193 8.96 -0.70 -16.85
CA ASP A 193 9.03 -0.54 -18.30
C ASP A 193 8.02 -1.47 -19.02
N ALA A 194 7.88 -2.72 -18.56
CA ALA A 194 6.91 -3.67 -19.12
C ALA A 194 5.45 -3.19 -18.93
N ILE A 195 5.12 -2.57 -17.79
CA ILE A 195 3.78 -2.01 -17.57
C ILE A 195 3.55 -0.80 -18.50
N GLU A 196 4.54 0.06 -18.68
CA GLU A 196 4.47 1.17 -19.63
C GLU A 196 4.28 0.68 -21.06
N ASP A 197 5.02 -0.35 -21.48
CA ASP A 197 4.89 -0.95 -22.81
C ASP A 197 3.50 -1.60 -23.05
N LEU A 198 2.92 -2.25 -22.03
CA LEU A 198 1.55 -2.71 -22.10
C LEU A 198 0.56 -1.54 -22.29
N ALA A 199 0.79 -0.43 -21.59
CA ALA A 199 -0.06 0.75 -21.71
C ALA A 199 0.12 1.48 -23.05
N ARG A 200 1.31 1.41 -23.68
CA ARG A 200 1.60 2.02 -24.98
C ARG A 200 0.66 1.50 -26.08
N GLY A 201 0.22 0.24 -25.99
CA GLY A 201 -0.77 -0.32 -26.91
C GLY A 201 -2.18 0.30 -26.80
N LEU A 202 -2.45 1.07 -25.75
CA LEU A 202 -3.73 1.78 -25.56
C LEU A 202 -3.76 3.13 -26.28
N ILE A 203 -2.63 3.68 -26.73
CA ILE A 203 -2.50 5.03 -27.28
C ILE A 203 -2.41 4.95 -28.80
N LYS A 204 -2.99 5.93 -29.49
CA LYS A 204 -2.81 6.09 -30.94
C LYS A 204 -1.36 6.49 -31.25
N ALA A 205 -0.82 5.86 -32.27
CA ALA A 205 0.49 6.22 -32.84
C ALA A 205 0.47 7.63 -33.47
#